data_488b8a5e365222f49196ce69af0d7dd7
#
_entry.id   488b8a5e365222f49196ce69af0d7dd7
#
_cell.length_a   1.000
_cell.length_b   1.000
_cell.length_c   1.000
_cell.angle_alpha   90.00
_cell.angle_beta   90.00
_cell.angle_gamma   90.00
#
_symmetry.space_group_name_H-M   'P 1'
#
loop_
_entity.id
_entity.type
_entity.pdbx_description
1 polymer ?
#
loop_
_entity_poly.entity_id
_entity_poly.type
_entity_poly.pdbx_seq_one_letter_code
_entity_poly.pdbx_strand_id
1 'polypeptide(L)'
;MMSLLLMLLFAHTSWAAPVKLSTASQTAQKFLQQYGKQLKSTNAAYAPRMNAQGAQTTAPYYVFNSKDGNGFVIVSGDDRTSEILGYSTTGSFDINKMSANMRSFMDGMAKEISLLDKYQANNTAKAPAQMKARTPIGPLVKTVWNQDAPYNDLCPDDPYNTSVKLPTGCVATAMAQVMYKHQWPSTVTNTIPPYTTRVYENTGKYGESKYKTISVEGVPADTKIDWANIVPVYNSQTPAEKNKAVAELMIYVGRAVKMGYDRDVNGGSGASGYHIATALNKYFNYNASTILRTEYSLDEFENRLYNEMAAARPVVFCGQSAGGGHAFVIDGYDGKGYFHVNWGWGGDSDGYFKIAILNPGSTA
;
A
#
# COMPACT_ATOMS: atom_id res chain seq x y z
N MET A 1 -6.22 68.71 -15.68
CA MET A 1 -7.06 67.50 -15.86
C MET A 1 -6.17 66.31 -15.58
N MET A 2 -6.29 65.73 -14.44
CA MET A 2 -5.48 64.59 -14.01
C MET A 2 -6.37 63.33 -14.10
N SER A 3 -6.06 62.46 -15.07
CA SER A 3 -6.84 61.29 -15.34
C SER A 3 -6.43 60.17 -14.36
N LEU A 4 -7.35 59.80 -13.46
CA LEU A 4 -7.17 58.75 -12.45
C LEU A 4 -7.44 57.40 -13.12
N LEU A 5 -6.37 56.64 -13.42
CA LEU A 5 -6.46 55.29 -13.97
C LEU A 5 -6.79 54.31 -12.83
N LEU A 6 -8.04 53.90 -12.70
CA LEU A 6 -8.50 52.91 -11.71
C LEU A 6 -8.08 51.51 -12.22
N MET A 7 -6.97 50.96 -11.70
CA MET A 7 -6.63 49.56 -11.90
C MET A 7 -7.56 48.68 -11.04
N LEU A 8 -8.55 48.07 -11.67
CA LEU A 8 -9.33 46.97 -11.08
C LEU A 8 -8.43 45.73 -10.97
N LEU A 9 -7.90 45.48 -9.79
CA LEU A 9 -7.30 44.22 -9.40
C LEU A 9 -8.43 43.16 -9.33
N PHE A 10 -8.65 42.43 -10.40
CA PHE A 10 -9.42 41.21 -10.31
C PHE A 10 -8.63 40.20 -9.49
N ALA A 11 -8.97 40.08 -8.20
CA ALA A 11 -8.59 38.91 -7.41
C ALA A 11 -9.24 37.68 -8.07
N HIS A 12 -8.45 36.95 -8.84
CA HIS A 12 -8.86 35.64 -9.33
C HIS A 12 -8.89 34.74 -8.11
N THR A 13 -10.06 34.62 -7.47
CA THR A 13 -10.34 33.50 -6.59
C THR A 13 -10.37 32.27 -7.51
N SER A 14 -9.27 31.53 -7.59
CA SER A 14 -9.29 30.24 -8.28
C SER A 14 -10.19 29.31 -7.47
N TRP A 15 -11.43 29.22 -7.89
CA TRP A 15 -12.34 28.21 -7.39
C TRP A 15 -11.82 26.88 -7.87
N ALA A 16 -11.61 25.94 -6.92
CA ALA A 16 -11.28 24.59 -7.25
C ALA A 16 -12.30 24.03 -8.27
N ALA A 17 -11.81 23.53 -9.37
CA ALA A 17 -12.66 22.93 -10.37
C ALA A 17 -12.50 21.41 -10.34
N PRO A 18 -13.60 20.68 -10.19
CA PRO A 18 -13.58 19.23 -10.36
C PRO A 18 -13.08 18.89 -11.78
N VAL A 19 -12.14 17.96 -11.86
CA VAL A 19 -11.62 17.49 -13.15
C VAL A 19 -12.67 16.62 -13.83
N LYS A 20 -13.10 17.01 -15.04
CA LYS A 20 -14.07 16.24 -15.82
C LYS A 20 -13.41 14.97 -16.39
N LEU A 21 -14.20 13.91 -16.59
CA LEU A 21 -13.73 12.66 -17.19
C LEU A 21 -13.00 12.88 -18.53
N SER A 22 -13.50 13.79 -19.39
CA SER A 22 -12.85 14.13 -20.67
C SER A 22 -11.46 14.73 -20.48
N THR A 23 -11.27 15.61 -19.51
CA THR A 23 -9.97 16.19 -19.17
C THR A 23 -9.06 15.11 -18.58
N ALA A 24 -9.57 14.32 -17.64
CA ALA A 24 -8.81 13.21 -17.03
C ALA A 24 -8.34 12.20 -18.09
N SER A 25 -9.17 11.85 -19.08
CA SER A 25 -8.78 10.94 -20.16
C SER A 25 -7.68 11.53 -21.07
N GLN A 26 -7.70 12.83 -21.33
CA GLN A 26 -6.64 13.52 -22.08
C GLN A 26 -5.32 13.52 -21.29
N THR A 27 -5.37 13.81 -19.99
CA THR A 27 -4.21 13.72 -19.08
C THR A 27 -3.65 12.30 -19.07
N ALA A 28 -4.51 11.29 -18.93
CA ALA A 28 -4.11 9.88 -18.97
C ALA A 28 -3.42 9.51 -20.30
N GLN A 29 -3.99 9.92 -21.43
CA GLN A 29 -3.40 9.67 -22.75
C GLN A 29 -2.03 10.32 -22.89
N LYS A 30 -1.89 11.59 -22.50
CA LYS A 30 -0.62 12.33 -22.54
C LYS A 30 0.44 11.68 -21.64
N PHE A 31 0.04 11.19 -20.45
CA PHE A 31 0.94 10.51 -19.54
C PHE A 31 1.41 9.17 -20.10
N LEU A 32 0.49 8.32 -20.58
CA LEU A 32 0.83 7.01 -21.13
C LEU A 32 1.73 7.12 -22.38
N GLN A 33 1.58 8.16 -23.19
CA GLN A 33 2.44 8.43 -24.35
C GLN A 33 3.92 8.61 -23.97
N GLN A 34 4.23 9.11 -22.77
CA GLN A 34 5.62 9.23 -22.28
C GLN A 34 6.30 7.86 -22.14
N TYR A 35 5.51 6.80 -21.99
CA TYR A 35 5.96 5.40 -21.91
C TYR A 35 5.73 4.62 -23.21
N GLY A 36 5.44 5.30 -24.33
CA GLY A 36 5.15 4.67 -25.62
C GLY A 36 3.81 3.92 -25.65
N LYS A 37 2.91 4.19 -24.72
CA LYS A 37 1.63 3.49 -24.55
C LYS A 37 0.45 4.34 -25.05
N GLN A 38 -0.63 3.66 -25.40
CA GLN A 38 -1.89 4.28 -25.78
C GLN A 38 -2.97 3.97 -24.76
N LEU A 39 -3.92 4.87 -24.62
CA LEU A 39 -5.10 4.68 -23.77
C LEU A 39 -6.00 3.59 -24.38
N LYS A 40 -6.52 2.68 -23.54
CA LYS A 40 -7.45 1.63 -23.96
C LYS A 40 -8.83 2.20 -24.31
N SER A 41 -9.30 3.17 -23.54
CA SER A 41 -10.61 3.81 -23.66
C SER A 41 -10.59 5.18 -23.01
N THR A 42 -11.37 6.12 -23.54
CA THR A 42 -11.64 7.42 -22.91
C THR A 42 -12.60 7.30 -21.70
N ASN A 43 -13.29 6.17 -21.57
CA ASN A 43 -14.03 5.83 -20.35
C ASN A 43 -13.05 5.28 -19.31
N ALA A 44 -13.18 5.74 -18.07
CA ALA A 44 -12.39 5.22 -16.98
C ALA A 44 -12.71 3.73 -16.73
N ALA A 45 -11.68 2.93 -16.48
CA ALA A 45 -11.82 1.55 -16.02
C ALA A 45 -12.44 1.52 -14.62
N TYR A 46 -12.16 2.56 -13.83
CA TYR A 46 -12.75 2.76 -12.51
C TYR A 46 -12.78 4.24 -12.14
N ALA A 47 -13.87 4.66 -11.49
CA ALA A 47 -14.04 5.99 -10.91
C ALA A 47 -14.97 5.85 -9.69
N PRO A 48 -14.45 5.98 -8.46
CA PRO A 48 -15.29 5.87 -7.28
C PRO A 48 -16.31 7.01 -7.23
N ARG A 49 -17.55 6.70 -6.87
CA ARG A 49 -18.59 7.72 -6.67
C ARG A 49 -18.55 8.18 -5.22
N MET A 50 -18.40 9.48 -5.00
CA MET A 50 -18.63 10.06 -3.69
C MET A 50 -20.11 10.42 -3.58
N ASN A 51 -20.80 9.85 -2.60
CA ASN A 51 -22.17 10.21 -2.26
C ASN A 51 -22.14 11.57 -1.53
N ALA A 52 -22.24 12.66 -2.31
CA ALA A 52 -22.59 13.95 -1.74
C ALA A 52 -24.09 14.18 -2.04
N GLN A 53 -24.86 14.44 -1.00
CA GLN A 53 -26.28 14.77 -1.12
C GLN A 53 -26.44 15.97 -2.08
N GLY A 54 -26.92 15.71 -3.31
CA GLY A 54 -27.45 16.72 -4.21
C GLY A 54 -26.47 17.47 -5.13
N ALA A 55 -25.16 17.16 -5.19
CA ALA A 55 -24.22 17.78 -6.11
C ALA A 55 -23.78 16.82 -7.22
N GLN A 56 -23.40 17.34 -8.38
CA GLN A 56 -22.81 16.56 -9.47
C GLN A 56 -21.67 15.70 -8.91
N THR A 57 -21.80 14.39 -9.01
CA THR A 57 -20.84 13.43 -8.49
C THR A 57 -19.57 13.42 -9.35
N THR A 58 -18.60 14.23 -8.99
CA THR A 58 -17.24 14.12 -9.54
C THR A 58 -16.51 13.02 -8.78
N ALA A 59 -15.84 12.14 -9.51
CA ALA A 59 -15.01 11.13 -8.87
C ALA A 59 -13.75 11.81 -8.27
N PRO A 60 -13.28 11.40 -7.08
CA PRO A 60 -12.04 11.91 -6.52
C PRO A 60 -10.83 11.55 -7.39
N TYR A 61 -10.92 10.48 -8.15
CA TYR A 61 -9.92 10.07 -9.15
C TYR A 61 -10.55 9.19 -10.23
N TYR A 62 -9.80 9.01 -11.32
CA TYR A 62 -10.14 8.17 -12.46
C TYR A 62 -8.99 7.21 -12.76
N VAL A 63 -9.28 5.93 -12.99
CA VAL A 63 -8.28 4.95 -13.41
C VAL A 63 -8.46 4.60 -14.88
N PHE A 64 -7.38 4.62 -15.64
CA PHE A 64 -7.37 4.28 -17.05
C PHE A 64 -6.31 3.22 -17.34
N ASN A 65 -6.69 2.20 -18.10
CA ASN A 65 -5.77 1.16 -18.57
C ASN A 65 -5.13 1.52 -19.91
N SER A 66 -3.91 1.06 -20.13
CA SER A 66 -3.27 1.08 -21.44
C SER A 66 -3.91 0.06 -22.39
N LYS A 67 -3.82 0.33 -23.70
CA LYS A 67 -4.42 -0.49 -24.77
C LYS A 67 -3.78 -1.88 -24.88
N ASP A 68 -2.49 -1.96 -24.62
CA ASP A 68 -1.72 -3.21 -24.64
C ASP A 68 -1.96 -4.09 -23.40
N GLY A 69 -2.82 -3.63 -22.48
CA GLY A 69 -3.09 -4.34 -21.23
C GLY A 69 -1.89 -4.37 -20.26
N ASN A 70 -0.88 -3.54 -20.53
CA ASN A 70 0.38 -3.57 -19.79
C ASN A 70 0.68 -2.19 -19.18
N GLY A 71 -0.14 -1.79 -18.25
CA GLY A 71 -0.04 -0.54 -17.49
C GLY A 71 -1.39 0.13 -17.25
N PHE A 72 -1.42 0.99 -16.25
CA PHE A 72 -2.55 1.84 -15.93
C PHE A 72 -2.06 3.18 -15.36
N VAL A 73 -2.95 4.17 -15.33
CA VAL A 73 -2.70 5.48 -14.72
C VAL A 73 -3.90 5.92 -13.91
N ILE A 74 -3.65 6.53 -12.76
CA ILE A 74 -4.65 7.12 -11.87
C ILE A 74 -4.53 8.63 -11.96
N VAL A 75 -5.57 9.27 -12.45
CA VAL A 75 -5.66 10.73 -12.65
C VAL A 75 -6.53 11.31 -11.54
N SER A 76 -6.09 12.41 -10.93
CA SER A 76 -6.88 13.12 -9.93
C SER A 76 -8.19 13.66 -10.49
N GLY A 77 -9.23 13.66 -9.68
CA GLY A 77 -10.50 14.33 -9.94
C GLY A 77 -10.54 15.78 -9.44
N ASP A 78 -9.43 16.31 -8.91
CA ASP A 78 -9.34 17.66 -8.36
C ASP A 78 -8.06 18.37 -8.87
N ASP A 79 -8.20 19.56 -9.40
CA ASP A 79 -7.07 20.31 -10.02
C ASP A 79 -6.10 20.94 -9.01
N ARG A 80 -6.41 20.87 -7.72
CA ARG A 80 -5.55 21.33 -6.62
C ARG A 80 -4.49 20.31 -6.22
N THR A 81 -4.56 19.10 -6.74
CA THR A 81 -3.60 18.02 -6.46
C THR A 81 -2.66 17.82 -7.65
N SER A 82 -1.72 16.87 -7.50
CA SER A 82 -0.97 16.38 -8.66
C SER A 82 -1.94 15.76 -9.67
N GLU A 83 -1.79 16.06 -10.96
CA GLU A 83 -2.64 15.49 -12.02
C GLU A 83 -2.63 13.96 -11.99
N ILE A 84 -1.46 13.36 -11.75
CA ILE A 84 -1.29 11.90 -11.63
C ILE A 84 -1.10 11.55 -10.15
N LEU A 85 -1.91 10.61 -9.67
CA LEU A 85 -1.81 10.09 -8.30
C LEU A 85 -1.02 8.79 -8.23
N GLY A 86 -0.97 8.04 -9.33
CA GLY A 86 -0.20 6.81 -9.42
C GLY A 86 -0.27 6.20 -10.80
N TYR A 87 0.63 5.26 -11.07
CA TYR A 87 0.68 4.53 -12.33
C TYR A 87 1.44 3.22 -12.17
N SER A 88 1.17 2.29 -13.07
CA SER A 88 2.01 1.11 -13.32
C SER A 88 2.39 1.04 -14.79
N THR A 89 3.57 0.53 -15.08
CA THR A 89 4.02 0.25 -16.45
C THR A 89 3.82 -1.22 -16.84
N THR A 90 3.31 -2.03 -15.92
CA THR A 90 3.06 -3.46 -16.09
C THR A 90 1.64 -3.81 -15.62
N GLY A 91 1.09 -4.92 -16.12
CA GLY A 91 -0.25 -5.37 -15.77
C GLY A 91 -1.37 -4.40 -16.16
N SER A 92 -2.57 -4.66 -15.73
CA SER A 92 -3.74 -3.79 -15.95
C SER A 92 -4.55 -3.70 -14.66
N PHE A 93 -5.19 -2.56 -14.45
CA PHE A 93 -6.08 -2.38 -13.33
C PHE A 93 -7.41 -3.12 -13.56
N ASP A 94 -7.77 -3.97 -12.61
CA ASP A 94 -9.09 -4.61 -12.51
C ASP A 94 -9.64 -4.40 -11.10
N ILE A 95 -10.77 -3.72 -10.98
CA ILE A 95 -11.40 -3.43 -9.68
C ILE A 95 -11.75 -4.71 -8.89
N ASN A 96 -12.04 -5.80 -9.58
CA ASN A 96 -12.37 -7.08 -8.95
C ASN A 96 -11.14 -7.80 -8.39
N LYS A 97 -9.94 -7.43 -8.85
CA LYS A 97 -8.64 -7.95 -8.39
C LYS A 97 -7.89 -6.96 -7.52
N MET A 98 -8.46 -5.77 -7.28
CA MET A 98 -7.82 -4.76 -6.45
C MET A 98 -7.60 -5.31 -5.05
N SER A 99 -6.34 -5.38 -4.63
CA SER A 99 -5.97 -5.83 -3.29
C SER A 99 -6.59 -4.94 -2.20
N ALA A 100 -6.83 -5.52 -1.03
CA ALA A 100 -7.35 -4.77 0.12
C ALA A 100 -6.41 -3.62 0.51
N ASN A 101 -5.09 -3.83 0.41
CA ASN A 101 -4.06 -2.84 0.68
C ASN A 101 -4.16 -1.63 -0.27
N MET A 102 -4.22 -1.89 -1.57
CA MET A 102 -4.37 -0.83 -2.57
C MET A 102 -5.70 -0.11 -2.42
N ARG A 103 -6.79 -0.84 -2.17
CA ARG A 103 -8.12 -0.24 -1.94
C ARG A 103 -8.07 0.72 -0.75
N SER A 104 -7.55 0.28 0.39
CA SER A 104 -7.41 1.12 1.58
C SER A 104 -6.57 2.37 1.34
N PHE A 105 -5.47 2.23 0.60
CA PHE A 105 -4.60 3.35 0.23
C PHE A 105 -5.33 4.36 -0.68
N MET A 106 -6.03 3.88 -1.70
CA MET A 106 -6.79 4.73 -2.63
C MET A 106 -8.00 5.39 -1.97
N ASP A 107 -8.66 4.71 -1.03
CA ASP A 107 -9.73 5.28 -0.22
C ASP A 107 -9.20 6.41 0.68
N GLY A 108 -8.00 6.24 1.23
CA GLY A 108 -7.28 7.29 1.95
C GLY A 108 -7.04 8.53 1.07
N MET A 109 -6.53 8.35 -0.14
CA MET A 109 -6.35 9.44 -1.10
C MET A 109 -7.68 10.13 -1.47
N ALA A 110 -8.73 9.36 -1.72
CA ALA A 110 -10.06 9.90 -2.00
C ALA A 110 -10.57 10.76 -0.84
N LYS A 111 -10.35 10.31 0.40
CA LYS A 111 -10.70 11.07 1.60
C LYS A 111 -9.89 12.36 1.70
N GLU A 112 -8.59 12.33 1.47
CA GLU A 112 -7.75 13.54 1.49
C GLU A 112 -8.22 14.55 0.42
N ILE A 113 -8.55 14.10 -0.79
CA ILE A 113 -9.13 14.96 -1.85
C ILE A 113 -10.45 15.59 -1.37
N SER A 114 -11.34 14.81 -0.73
CA SER A 114 -12.61 15.33 -0.23
C SER A 114 -12.49 16.39 0.86
N LEU A 115 -11.35 16.45 1.52
CA LEU A 115 -11.07 17.40 2.58
C LEU A 115 -10.42 18.71 2.09
N LEU A 116 -10.05 18.81 0.82
CA LEU A 116 -9.36 19.97 0.26
C LEU A 116 -10.15 21.28 0.46
N ASP A 117 -11.48 21.25 0.34
CA ASP A 117 -12.33 22.43 0.55
C ASP A 117 -12.24 22.93 1.99
N LYS A 118 -12.26 22.02 2.95
CA LYS A 118 -12.17 22.34 4.37
C LYS A 118 -10.82 22.97 4.73
N TYR A 119 -9.73 22.50 4.15
CA TYR A 119 -8.38 22.94 4.49
C TYR A 119 -7.96 24.19 3.74
N GLN A 120 -8.43 24.41 2.51
CA GLN A 120 -8.18 25.66 1.78
C GLN A 120 -8.90 26.86 2.39
N ALA A 121 -10.12 26.65 2.91
CA ALA A 121 -10.85 27.71 3.63
C ALA A 121 -10.07 28.23 4.85
N ASN A 122 -9.19 27.41 5.42
CA ASN A 122 -8.37 27.76 6.59
C ASN A 122 -6.94 28.25 6.23
N ASN A 123 -6.63 28.52 4.97
CA ASN A 123 -5.30 28.97 4.47
C ASN A 123 -4.11 28.05 4.83
N THR A 124 -4.37 26.82 5.20
CA THR A 124 -3.33 25.89 5.70
C THR A 124 -2.86 24.86 4.67
N ALA A 125 -3.59 24.68 3.57
CA ALA A 125 -3.18 23.76 2.52
C ALA A 125 -2.41 24.53 1.42
N LYS A 126 -1.10 24.66 1.57
CA LYS A 126 -0.25 24.81 0.39
C LYS A 126 -0.33 23.51 -0.38
N ALA A 127 -0.59 23.57 -1.70
CA ALA A 127 -0.39 22.42 -2.57
C ALA A 127 0.98 21.79 -2.23
N PRO A 128 1.07 20.45 -2.16
CA PRO A 128 2.36 19.82 -1.89
C PRO A 128 3.40 20.40 -2.82
N ALA A 129 4.51 20.91 -2.28
CA ALA A 129 5.61 21.36 -3.12
C ALA A 129 5.98 20.19 -4.01
N GLN A 130 6.08 20.40 -5.33
CA GLN A 130 6.57 19.34 -6.20
C GLN A 130 7.93 18.91 -5.68
N MET A 131 8.08 17.64 -5.33
CA MET A 131 9.38 17.12 -4.92
C MET A 131 10.42 17.51 -5.99
N LYS A 132 11.55 18.06 -5.56
CA LYS A 132 12.68 18.31 -6.45
C LYS A 132 13.03 17.01 -7.17
N ALA A 133 13.25 17.09 -8.49
CA ALA A 133 13.71 15.95 -9.26
C ALA A 133 14.95 15.33 -8.57
N ARG A 134 14.92 14.04 -8.33
CA ARG A 134 15.99 13.27 -7.68
C ARG A 134 16.37 12.09 -8.55
N THR A 135 17.50 11.48 -8.23
CA THR A 135 17.93 10.25 -8.92
C THR A 135 16.86 9.16 -8.75
N PRO A 136 16.37 8.56 -9.83
CA PRO A 136 15.47 7.43 -9.74
C PRO A 136 16.13 6.25 -9.03
N ILE A 137 15.36 5.50 -8.27
CA ILE A 137 15.78 4.27 -7.60
C ILE A 137 14.77 3.20 -8.01
N GLY A 138 15.23 2.20 -8.77
CA GLY A 138 14.37 1.09 -9.18
C GLY A 138 13.92 0.25 -7.99
N PRO A 139 12.88 -0.59 -8.18
CA PRO A 139 12.38 -1.44 -7.11
C PRO A 139 13.48 -2.32 -6.51
N LEU A 140 13.70 -2.17 -5.20
CA LEU A 140 14.71 -2.91 -4.44
C LEU A 140 14.29 -4.34 -4.16
N VAL A 141 12.99 -4.56 -3.96
CA VAL A 141 12.37 -5.86 -3.73
C VAL A 141 12.01 -6.48 -5.07
N LYS A 142 12.39 -7.73 -5.27
CA LYS A 142 12.14 -8.47 -6.53
C LYS A 142 11.06 -9.52 -6.37
N THR A 143 10.51 -9.65 -5.18
CA THR A 143 9.46 -10.62 -4.86
C THR A 143 8.12 -10.19 -5.42
N VAL A 144 7.37 -11.17 -5.91
CA VAL A 144 5.95 -11.03 -6.27
C VAL A 144 5.14 -12.00 -5.40
N TRP A 145 5.30 -11.85 -4.08
CA TRP A 145 4.70 -12.76 -3.11
C TRP A 145 3.25 -12.42 -2.81
N ASN A 146 2.53 -13.44 -2.32
CA ASN A 146 1.12 -13.40 -1.97
C ASN A 146 0.92 -13.89 -0.52
N GLN A 147 -0.33 -14.05 -0.10
CA GLN A 147 -0.71 -14.49 1.25
C GLN A 147 -1.27 -15.92 1.28
N ASP A 148 -1.55 -16.51 0.11
CA ASP A 148 -2.05 -17.87 -0.08
C ASP A 148 -0.89 -18.88 -0.33
N ALA A 149 -1.23 -20.10 -0.72
CA ALA A 149 -0.22 -21.11 -1.04
C ALA A 149 0.75 -20.64 -2.14
N PRO A 150 2.06 -20.95 -2.00
CA PRO A 150 2.68 -21.77 -0.97
C PRO A 150 3.06 -21.01 0.31
N TYR A 151 2.83 -19.70 0.37
CA TYR A 151 3.28 -18.85 1.47
C TYR A 151 2.62 -19.19 2.80
N ASN A 152 1.36 -19.62 2.78
CA ASN A 152 0.59 -19.97 3.98
C ASN A 152 0.57 -21.47 4.30
N ASP A 153 1.36 -22.31 3.63
CA ASP A 153 1.33 -23.78 3.80
C ASP A 153 1.57 -24.20 5.27
N LEU A 154 2.28 -23.41 6.04
CA LEU A 154 2.54 -23.64 7.47
C LEU A 154 1.70 -22.77 8.41
N CYS A 155 0.80 -21.94 7.89
CA CYS A 155 -0.16 -21.22 8.71
C CYS A 155 -1.18 -22.18 9.34
N PRO A 156 -1.87 -21.77 10.42
CA PRO A 156 -2.91 -22.58 11.03
C PRO A 156 -4.00 -22.97 10.05
N ASP A 157 -4.60 -24.14 10.26
CA ASP A 157 -5.78 -24.55 9.55
C ASP A 157 -6.99 -23.68 9.94
N ASP A 158 -7.90 -23.42 9.01
CA ASP A 158 -9.19 -22.82 9.32
C ASP A 158 -9.99 -23.80 10.18
N PRO A 159 -10.31 -23.47 11.44
CA PRO A 159 -11.01 -24.40 12.33
C PRO A 159 -12.47 -24.67 11.93
N TYR A 160 -12.98 -23.95 10.92
CA TYR A 160 -14.30 -24.16 10.33
C TYR A 160 -14.24 -24.90 8.98
N ASN A 161 -13.03 -24.96 8.36
CA ASN A 161 -12.75 -25.73 7.16
C ASN A 161 -11.30 -26.18 7.13
N THR A 162 -11.02 -27.31 7.77
CA THR A 162 -9.64 -27.83 7.95
C THR A 162 -8.91 -28.22 6.67
N SER A 163 -9.56 -28.14 5.50
CA SER A 163 -8.90 -28.31 4.19
C SER A 163 -8.25 -27.00 3.69
N VAL A 164 -8.43 -25.90 4.40
CA VAL A 164 -7.93 -24.57 4.01
C VAL A 164 -6.99 -24.04 5.09
N LYS A 165 -5.86 -23.46 4.69
CA LYS A 165 -4.97 -22.71 5.56
C LYS A 165 -5.44 -21.26 5.66
N LEU A 166 -5.28 -20.66 6.84
CA LEU A 166 -5.50 -19.24 7.01
C LEU A 166 -4.38 -18.45 6.30
N PRO A 167 -4.67 -17.26 5.72
CA PRO A 167 -3.67 -16.47 5.01
C PRO A 167 -2.54 -16.00 5.93
N THR A 168 -1.36 -15.72 5.35
CA THR A 168 -0.19 -15.24 6.09
C THR A 168 -0.42 -13.91 6.81
N GLY A 169 -1.27 -13.05 6.23
CA GLY A 169 -1.48 -11.67 6.65
C GLY A 169 -0.48 -10.69 6.03
N CYS A 170 -0.96 -9.50 5.68
CA CYS A 170 -0.19 -8.49 4.95
C CYS A 170 1.08 -8.04 5.69
N VAL A 171 1.05 -7.97 7.02
CA VAL A 171 2.22 -7.60 7.84
C VAL A 171 3.33 -8.64 7.71
N ALA A 172 3.01 -9.92 7.79
CA ALA A 172 4.00 -10.99 7.62
C ALA A 172 4.59 -10.98 6.21
N THR A 173 3.75 -10.85 5.18
CA THR A 173 4.18 -10.80 3.78
C THR A 173 5.11 -9.61 3.53
N ALA A 174 4.75 -8.41 3.96
CA ALA A 174 5.57 -7.21 3.78
C ALA A 174 6.93 -7.32 4.51
N MET A 175 6.93 -7.76 5.76
CA MET A 175 8.16 -7.98 6.52
C MET A 175 9.05 -9.04 5.87
N ALA A 176 8.48 -10.19 5.48
CA ALA A 176 9.23 -11.27 4.87
C ALA A 176 9.89 -10.85 3.55
N GLN A 177 9.23 -10.03 2.73
CA GLN A 177 9.80 -9.47 1.49
C GLN A 177 11.01 -8.57 1.77
N VAL A 178 10.93 -7.69 2.80
CA VAL A 178 12.06 -6.86 3.23
C VAL A 178 13.19 -7.72 3.77
N MET A 179 12.91 -8.73 4.59
CA MET A 179 13.91 -9.65 5.12
C MET A 179 14.59 -10.46 4.00
N TYR A 180 13.83 -10.91 3.00
CA TYR A 180 14.38 -11.61 1.84
C TYR A 180 15.32 -10.71 1.01
N LYS A 181 15.00 -9.42 0.85
CA LYS A 181 15.90 -8.46 0.18
C LYS A 181 17.29 -8.41 0.83
N HIS A 182 17.33 -8.54 2.15
CA HIS A 182 18.58 -8.49 2.93
C HIS A 182 19.20 -9.89 3.18
N GLN A 183 18.42 -10.97 3.04
CA GLN A 183 18.79 -12.34 3.43
C GLN A 183 19.36 -12.40 4.84
N TRP A 184 18.71 -11.72 5.77
CA TRP A 184 19.13 -11.54 7.14
C TRP A 184 17.95 -11.71 8.12
N PRO A 185 18.21 -12.27 9.31
CA PRO A 185 19.41 -12.95 9.80
C PRO A 185 19.50 -14.41 9.31
N SER A 186 20.55 -15.15 9.66
CA SER A 186 20.68 -16.58 9.35
C SER A 186 19.77 -17.46 10.23
N THR A 187 19.44 -16.99 11.43
CA THR A 187 18.58 -17.70 12.40
C THR A 187 17.66 -16.71 13.13
N VAL A 188 16.59 -17.24 13.70
CA VAL A 188 15.78 -16.52 14.69
C VAL A 188 16.64 -16.31 15.95
N THR A 189 16.84 -15.07 16.37
CA THR A 189 17.86 -14.73 17.39
C THR A 189 17.38 -14.92 18.83
N ASN A 190 16.08 -14.89 19.08
CA ASN A 190 15.48 -15.13 20.39
C ASN A 190 14.23 -15.99 20.22
N THR A 191 13.92 -16.79 21.20
CA THR A 191 12.68 -17.59 21.21
C THR A 191 11.45 -16.71 21.05
N ILE A 192 10.66 -16.98 20.02
CA ILE A 192 9.33 -16.41 19.83
C ILE A 192 8.35 -17.25 20.66
N PRO A 193 7.69 -16.69 21.66
CA PRO A 193 6.81 -17.46 22.52
C PRO A 193 5.52 -17.89 21.82
N PRO A 194 4.91 -19.02 22.20
CA PRO A 194 3.59 -19.39 21.73
C PRO A 194 2.53 -18.41 22.23
N TYR A 195 1.41 -18.38 21.54
CA TYR A 195 0.25 -17.55 21.92
C TYR A 195 -1.05 -18.19 21.40
N THR A 196 -2.18 -17.60 21.78
CA THR A 196 -3.49 -17.99 21.24
C THR A 196 -4.11 -16.84 20.46
N THR A 197 -4.89 -17.16 19.43
CA THR A 197 -5.66 -16.19 18.67
C THR A 197 -7.10 -16.70 18.43
N ARG A 198 -7.98 -15.81 18.02
CA ARG A 198 -9.37 -16.12 17.71
C ARG A 198 -9.56 -16.14 16.20
N VAL A 199 -10.20 -17.18 15.71
CA VAL A 199 -10.68 -17.28 14.32
C VAL A 199 -12.19 -17.15 14.34
N TYR A 200 -12.72 -16.17 13.63
CA TYR A 200 -14.14 -15.87 13.62
C TYR A 200 -14.87 -16.70 12.56
N GLU A 201 -16.02 -17.25 12.89
CA GLU A 201 -16.89 -17.95 11.95
C GLU A 201 -17.45 -16.95 10.92
N ASN A 202 -17.90 -15.80 11.44
CA ASN A 202 -18.31 -14.62 10.68
C ASN A 202 -18.19 -13.38 11.57
N THR A 203 -17.95 -12.23 10.97
CA THR A 203 -18.07 -10.94 11.66
C THR A 203 -19.53 -10.51 11.63
N GLY A 204 -20.31 -10.95 12.63
CA GLY A 204 -21.71 -10.59 12.76
C GLY A 204 -21.90 -9.08 12.87
N LYS A 205 -22.84 -8.53 12.09
CA LYS A 205 -23.19 -7.10 12.05
C LYS A 205 -23.66 -6.50 13.39
N TYR A 206 -23.89 -7.32 14.42
CA TYR A 206 -24.55 -6.92 15.68
C TYR A 206 -23.94 -7.55 16.95
N GLY A 207 -22.61 -7.79 16.99
CA GLY A 207 -21.93 -8.09 18.25
C GLY A 207 -21.97 -9.55 18.71
N GLU A 208 -22.59 -10.49 18.01
CA GLU A 208 -22.53 -11.93 18.28
C GLU A 208 -21.54 -12.63 17.33
N SER A 209 -20.26 -12.24 17.42
CA SER A 209 -19.20 -12.93 16.67
C SER A 209 -18.92 -14.28 17.32
N LYS A 210 -19.27 -15.37 16.65
CA LYS A 210 -18.82 -16.71 17.04
C LYS A 210 -17.37 -16.88 16.63
N TYR A 211 -16.55 -17.42 17.50
CA TYR A 211 -15.15 -17.68 17.22
C TYR A 211 -14.68 -18.99 17.86
N LYS A 212 -13.61 -19.54 17.32
CA LYS A 212 -12.82 -20.61 17.94
C LYS A 212 -11.44 -20.03 18.30
N THR A 213 -10.96 -20.38 19.50
CA THR A 213 -9.59 -20.06 19.91
C THR A 213 -8.68 -21.15 19.40
N ILE A 214 -7.58 -20.77 18.74
CA ILE A 214 -6.52 -21.67 18.29
C ILE A 214 -5.22 -21.32 19.00
N SER A 215 -4.38 -22.33 19.22
CA SER A 215 -3.01 -22.17 19.70
C SER A 215 -2.07 -21.99 18.53
N VAL A 216 -1.18 -21.01 18.61
CA VAL A 216 -0.10 -20.77 17.68
C VAL A 216 1.21 -21.09 18.38
N GLU A 217 1.96 -22.04 17.84
CA GLU A 217 3.22 -22.49 18.41
C GLU A 217 4.28 -21.39 18.40
N GLY A 218 5.25 -21.50 19.33
CA GLY A 218 6.43 -20.63 19.33
C GLY A 218 7.47 -21.05 18.27
N VAL A 219 8.55 -20.27 18.18
CA VAL A 219 9.74 -20.61 17.38
C VAL A 219 10.94 -20.57 18.31
N PRO A 220 11.72 -21.66 18.45
CA PRO A 220 12.93 -21.66 19.25
C PRO A 220 13.97 -20.65 18.75
N ALA A 221 14.78 -20.10 19.64
CA ALA A 221 16.00 -19.41 19.24
C ALA A 221 16.89 -20.32 18.39
N ASP A 222 17.74 -19.74 17.58
CA ASP A 222 18.67 -20.42 16.67
C ASP A 222 18.00 -21.26 15.57
N THR A 223 16.66 -21.18 15.43
CA THR A 223 15.96 -21.77 14.29
C THR A 223 16.46 -21.15 12.99
N LYS A 224 16.99 -21.98 12.09
CA LYS A 224 17.58 -21.57 10.83
C LYS A 224 16.53 -20.99 9.87
N ILE A 225 16.91 -19.93 9.15
CA ILE A 225 16.15 -19.39 8.02
C ILE A 225 16.87 -19.82 6.73
N ASP A 226 16.18 -20.55 5.88
CA ASP A 226 16.78 -21.18 4.70
C ASP A 226 16.76 -20.25 3.48
N TRP A 227 17.54 -19.18 3.54
CA TRP A 227 17.63 -18.19 2.45
C TRP A 227 18.01 -18.79 1.10
N ALA A 228 18.78 -19.87 1.08
CA ALA A 228 19.24 -20.51 -0.15
C ALA A 228 18.09 -21.12 -0.97
N ASN A 229 17.02 -21.53 -0.31
CA ASN A 229 15.84 -22.12 -0.94
C ASN A 229 14.67 -21.15 -1.11
N ILE A 230 14.80 -19.89 -0.67
CA ILE A 230 13.77 -18.87 -0.92
C ILE A 230 14.02 -18.21 -2.28
N VAL A 231 12.96 -18.05 -3.08
CA VAL A 231 13.02 -17.45 -4.42
C VAL A 231 12.06 -16.27 -4.57
N PRO A 232 12.31 -15.34 -5.48
CA PRO A 232 11.48 -14.14 -5.61
C PRO A 232 10.09 -14.42 -6.24
N VAL A 233 9.95 -15.51 -6.98
CA VAL A 233 8.72 -15.85 -7.70
C VAL A 233 8.39 -17.32 -7.49
N TYR A 234 7.14 -17.61 -7.19
CA TYR A 234 6.61 -18.97 -7.00
C TYR A 234 5.55 -19.29 -8.04
N ASN A 235 5.53 -20.52 -8.51
CA ASN A 235 4.52 -21.02 -9.44
C ASN A 235 4.32 -22.53 -9.22
N SER A 236 3.44 -23.14 -9.99
CA SER A 236 3.11 -24.58 -9.87
C SER A 236 4.29 -25.54 -10.14
N GLN A 237 5.39 -25.06 -10.68
CA GLN A 237 6.60 -25.84 -10.95
C GLN A 237 7.69 -25.61 -9.91
N THR A 238 7.45 -24.75 -8.93
CA THR A 238 8.44 -24.46 -7.87
C THR A 238 8.63 -25.73 -7.01
N PRO A 239 9.89 -26.17 -6.79
CA PRO A 239 10.18 -27.33 -5.97
C PRO A 239 9.65 -27.23 -4.55
N ALA A 240 9.24 -28.35 -3.96
CA ALA A 240 8.61 -28.39 -2.64
C ALA A 240 9.48 -27.82 -1.51
N GLU A 241 10.81 -28.03 -1.58
CA GLU A 241 11.76 -27.48 -0.61
C GLU A 241 11.77 -25.95 -0.63
N LYS A 242 11.55 -25.31 -1.79
CA LYS A 242 11.45 -23.86 -1.91
C LYS A 242 10.11 -23.35 -1.37
N ASN A 243 9.02 -24.05 -1.65
CA ASN A 243 7.71 -23.74 -1.09
C ASN A 243 7.77 -23.81 0.45
N LYS A 244 8.39 -24.86 0.98
CA LYS A 244 8.58 -25.01 2.43
C LYS A 244 9.40 -23.85 3.03
N ALA A 245 10.51 -23.47 2.40
CA ALA A 245 11.39 -22.41 2.92
C ALA A 245 10.69 -21.05 3.03
N VAL A 246 9.88 -20.66 2.04
CA VAL A 246 9.11 -19.42 2.13
C VAL A 246 7.99 -19.51 3.15
N ALA A 247 7.30 -20.64 3.26
CA ALA A 247 6.27 -20.86 4.26
C ALA A 247 6.84 -20.82 5.70
N GLU A 248 8.05 -21.36 5.90
CA GLU A 248 8.78 -21.24 7.16
C GLU A 248 9.10 -19.79 7.51
N LEU A 249 9.62 -19.00 6.58
CA LEU A 249 9.85 -17.57 6.80
C LEU A 249 8.55 -16.84 7.17
N MET A 250 7.47 -17.08 6.41
CA MET A 250 6.17 -16.44 6.64
C MET A 250 5.61 -16.75 8.02
N ILE A 251 5.66 -18.02 8.44
CA ILE A 251 5.12 -18.39 9.76
C ILE A 251 6.00 -17.87 10.91
N TYR A 252 7.34 -17.79 10.76
CA TYR A 252 8.21 -17.22 11.78
C TYR A 252 7.92 -15.73 11.96
N VAL A 253 7.78 -15.00 10.87
CA VAL A 253 7.45 -13.56 10.91
C VAL A 253 6.04 -13.35 11.48
N GLY A 254 5.06 -14.12 11.03
CA GLY A 254 3.69 -14.06 11.55
C GLY A 254 3.62 -14.30 13.07
N ARG A 255 4.35 -15.29 13.56
CA ARG A 255 4.46 -15.58 15.03
C ARG A 255 5.14 -14.44 15.77
N ALA A 256 6.19 -13.84 15.19
CA ALA A 256 6.93 -12.73 15.81
C ALA A 256 6.08 -11.47 16.02
N VAL A 257 5.15 -11.18 15.11
CA VAL A 257 4.22 -10.05 15.24
C VAL A 257 2.93 -10.40 15.95
N LYS A 258 2.79 -11.61 16.47
CA LYS A 258 1.56 -12.14 17.09
C LYS A 258 0.35 -12.02 16.15
N MET A 259 0.49 -12.57 14.95
CA MET A 259 -0.56 -12.54 13.92
C MET A 259 -1.89 -13.06 14.46
N GLY A 260 -2.92 -12.26 14.34
CA GLY A 260 -4.30 -12.68 14.50
C GLY A 260 -4.74 -13.39 13.24
N TYR A 261 -4.51 -14.71 13.18
CA TYR A 261 -4.94 -15.50 12.02
C TYR A 261 -6.45 -15.55 11.94
N ASP A 262 -7.01 -15.19 10.80
CA ASP A 262 -8.47 -15.24 10.55
C ASP A 262 -8.75 -15.53 9.06
N ARG A 263 -10.00 -15.81 8.76
CA ARG A 263 -10.53 -16.20 7.45
C ARG A 263 -10.67 -14.98 6.54
N ASP A 264 -10.49 -15.17 5.23
CA ASP A 264 -10.65 -14.11 4.24
C ASP A 264 -12.04 -13.47 4.25
N VAL A 265 -13.07 -14.26 4.53
CA VAL A 265 -14.46 -13.75 4.67
C VAL A 265 -14.63 -12.73 5.80
N ASN A 266 -13.67 -12.69 6.74
CA ASN A 266 -13.61 -11.73 7.85
C ASN A 266 -12.59 -10.62 7.64
N GLY A 267 -11.93 -10.56 6.46
CA GLY A 267 -10.87 -9.61 6.14
C GLY A 267 -9.45 -10.16 6.26
N GLY A 268 -9.31 -11.47 6.55
CA GLY A 268 -8.04 -12.17 6.58
C GLY A 268 -7.23 -11.97 7.88
N SER A 269 -6.01 -12.51 7.88
CA SER A 269 -5.09 -12.43 9.02
C SER A 269 -4.49 -11.04 9.15
N GLY A 270 -4.37 -10.53 10.38
CA GLY A 270 -3.86 -9.19 10.67
C GLY A 270 -2.98 -9.10 11.91
N ALA A 271 -2.06 -8.13 11.92
CA ALA A 271 -1.26 -7.78 13.09
C ALA A 271 -1.09 -6.26 13.19
N SER A 272 -0.82 -5.79 14.40
CA SER A 272 -0.53 -4.36 14.59
C SER A 272 0.81 -3.96 13.97
N GLY A 273 0.82 -2.88 13.18
CA GLY A 273 2.04 -2.31 12.61
C GLY A 273 3.07 -1.89 13.68
N TYR A 274 2.63 -1.58 14.89
CA TYR A 274 3.52 -1.27 16.02
C TYR A 274 4.37 -2.47 16.48
N HIS A 275 3.97 -3.69 16.16
CA HIS A 275 4.76 -4.88 16.48
C HIS A 275 5.94 -5.09 15.53
N ILE A 276 5.97 -4.47 14.35
CA ILE A 276 6.95 -4.72 13.30
C ILE A 276 8.37 -4.42 13.77
N ALA A 277 8.66 -3.18 14.18
CA ALA A 277 9.99 -2.80 14.63
C ALA A 277 10.43 -3.62 15.85
N THR A 278 9.53 -3.86 16.81
CA THR A 278 9.81 -4.70 17.99
C THR A 278 10.17 -6.13 17.59
N ALA A 279 9.42 -6.72 16.66
CA ALA A 279 9.67 -8.09 16.18
C ALA A 279 11.00 -8.18 15.42
N LEU A 280 11.26 -7.24 14.50
CA LEU A 280 12.52 -7.18 13.76
C LEU A 280 13.73 -7.06 14.67
N ASN A 281 13.68 -6.18 15.68
CA ASN A 281 14.78 -5.97 16.60
C ASN A 281 14.98 -7.15 17.54
N LYS A 282 13.90 -7.66 18.11
CA LYS A 282 13.97 -8.70 19.14
C LYS A 282 14.27 -10.08 18.58
N TYR A 283 13.67 -10.46 17.47
CA TYR A 283 13.69 -11.83 16.98
C TYR A 283 14.56 -12.05 15.75
N PHE A 284 14.93 -10.94 15.06
CA PHE A 284 15.63 -11.01 13.78
C PHE A 284 16.87 -10.12 13.70
N ASN A 285 17.33 -9.62 14.84
CA ASN A 285 18.58 -8.83 14.95
C ASN A 285 18.69 -7.65 13.95
N TYR A 286 17.58 -6.97 13.69
CA TYR A 286 17.57 -5.70 12.97
C TYR A 286 17.74 -4.53 13.93
N ASN A 287 18.04 -3.36 13.38
CA ASN A 287 17.92 -2.07 14.06
C ASN A 287 16.83 -1.27 13.36
N ALA A 288 15.58 -1.65 13.60
CA ALA A 288 14.41 -1.03 12.99
C ALA A 288 13.75 -0.02 13.95
N SER A 289 13.18 1.03 13.38
CA SER A 289 12.38 2.03 14.09
C SER A 289 11.05 2.27 13.38
N THR A 290 10.04 2.64 14.14
CA THR A 290 8.76 3.09 13.61
C THR A 290 8.72 4.61 13.63
N ILE A 291 8.30 5.22 12.52
CA ILE A 291 8.00 6.65 12.45
C ILE A 291 6.53 6.84 12.09
N LEU A 292 5.90 7.87 12.62
CA LEU A 292 4.53 8.23 12.28
C LEU A 292 4.54 9.37 11.27
N ARG A 293 3.79 9.23 10.18
CA ARG A 293 3.66 10.29 9.17
C ARG A 293 3.21 11.63 9.77
N THR A 294 2.37 11.59 10.80
CA THR A 294 1.83 12.78 11.48
C THR A 294 2.86 13.62 12.24
N GLU A 295 4.06 13.09 12.45
CA GLU A 295 5.16 13.79 13.14
C GLU A 295 6.02 14.64 12.20
N TYR A 296 5.78 14.56 10.88
CA TYR A 296 6.61 15.20 9.85
C TYR A 296 5.74 15.97 8.87
N SER A 297 6.28 17.03 8.28
CA SER A 297 5.73 17.59 7.05
C SER A 297 5.80 16.54 5.92
N LEU A 298 4.99 16.73 4.88
CA LEU A 298 5.03 15.80 3.74
C LEU A 298 6.42 15.73 3.11
N ASP A 299 7.06 16.90 2.91
CA ASP A 299 8.41 16.99 2.33
C ASP A 299 9.46 16.26 3.19
N GLU A 300 9.40 16.38 4.51
CA GLU A 300 10.31 15.68 5.41
C GLU A 300 10.07 14.18 5.39
N PHE A 301 8.80 13.76 5.38
CA PHE A 301 8.43 12.36 5.33
C PHE A 301 8.88 11.70 4.01
N GLU A 302 8.62 12.34 2.88
CA GLU A 302 9.08 11.90 1.57
C GLU A 302 10.61 11.87 1.47
N ASN A 303 11.29 12.86 2.08
CA ASN A 303 12.76 12.88 2.18
C ASN A 303 13.29 11.67 2.95
N ARG A 304 12.66 11.32 4.06
CA ARG A 304 13.04 10.13 4.85
C ARG A 304 12.86 8.85 4.04
N LEU A 305 11.72 8.67 3.40
CA LEU A 305 11.48 7.51 2.52
C LEU A 305 12.52 7.43 1.39
N TYR A 306 12.79 8.54 0.70
CA TYR A 306 13.80 8.58 -0.34
C TYR A 306 15.18 8.17 0.18
N ASN A 307 15.59 8.66 1.35
CA ASN A 307 16.88 8.32 1.94
C ASN A 307 16.98 6.83 2.31
N GLU A 308 15.90 6.20 2.76
CA GLU A 308 15.86 4.75 2.97
C GLU A 308 16.04 3.99 1.65
N MET A 309 15.34 4.40 0.57
CA MET A 309 15.50 3.81 -0.75
C MET A 309 16.93 4.00 -1.28
N ALA A 310 17.51 5.21 -1.14
CA ALA A 310 18.88 5.52 -1.56
C ALA A 310 19.94 4.70 -0.80
N ALA A 311 19.62 4.31 0.42
CA ALA A 311 20.46 3.41 1.23
C ALA A 311 20.13 1.92 1.01
N ALA A 312 19.37 1.58 -0.04
CA ALA A 312 18.92 0.23 -0.36
C ALA A 312 18.12 -0.48 0.76
N ARG A 313 17.41 0.29 1.56
CA ARG A 313 16.54 -0.22 2.64
C ARG A 313 15.06 -0.01 2.28
N PRO A 314 14.36 -1.04 1.78
CA PRO A 314 12.92 -0.98 1.57
C PRO A 314 12.19 -0.82 2.91
N VAL A 315 11.05 -0.13 2.89
CA VAL A 315 10.28 0.24 4.09
C VAL A 315 8.99 -0.55 4.14
N VAL A 316 8.71 -1.21 5.28
CA VAL A 316 7.35 -1.70 5.55
C VAL A 316 6.49 -0.51 5.92
N PHE A 317 5.51 -0.22 5.08
CA PHE A 317 4.58 0.88 5.26
C PHE A 317 3.23 0.34 5.75
N CYS A 318 2.64 1.01 6.74
CA CYS A 318 1.32 0.66 7.27
C CYS A 318 0.38 1.84 7.10
N GLY A 319 -0.77 1.58 6.49
CA GLY A 319 -1.89 2.51 6.42
C GLY A 319 -3.10 1.96 7.18
N GLN A 320 -3.97 2.86 7.64
CA GLN A 320 -5.24 2.49 8.27
C GLN A 320 -6.37 3.26 7.60
N SER A 321 -7.44 2.53 7.30
CA SER A 321 -8.69 3.10 6.76
C SER A 321 -9.90 2.57 7.53
N ALA A 322 -11.09 3.02 7.18
CA ALA A 322 -12.34 2.48 7.72
C ALA A 322 -12.53 0.97 7.42
N GLY A 323 -11.88 0.45 6.38
CA GLY A 323 -11.89 -0.97 6.00
C GLY A 323 -10.84 -1.83 6.70
N GLY A 324 -10.04 -1.27 7.61
CA GLY A 324 -8.98 -1.97 8.33
C GLY A 324 -7.59 -1.39 8.10
N GLY A 325 -6.59 -1.96 8.77
CA GLY A 325 -5.17 -1.64 8.61
C GLY A 325 -4.53 -2.57 7.59
N HIS A 326 -3.64 -2.04 6.75
CA HIS A 326 -2.90 -2.81 5.76
C HIS A 326 -1.42 -2.46 5.74
N ALA A 327 -0.58 -3.48 5.54
CA ALA A 327 0.86 -3.32 5.38
C ALA A 327 1.29 -3.68 3.95
N PHE A 328 2.27 -2.95 3.41
CA PHE A 328 2.86 -3.15 2.11
C PHE A 328 4.31 -2.65 2.11
N VAL A 329 5.02 -2.80 1.01
CA VAL A 329 6.42 -2.37 0.93
C VAL A 329 6.55 -1.17 0.00
N ILE A 330 7.26 -0.13 0.46
CA ILE A 330 7.76 0.95 -0.38
C ILE A 330 9.24 0.66 -0.62
N ASP A 331 9.64 0.57 -1.90
CA ASP A 331 10.94 0.04 -2.25
C ASP A 331 11.61 0.66 -3.49
N GLY A 332 11.08 1.78 -3.99
CA GLY A 332 11.66 2.47 -5.12
C GLY A 332 11.14 3.91 -5.27
N TYR A 333 11.73 4.65 -6.20
CA TYR A 333 11.40 6.04 -6.49
C TYR A 333 11.63 6.35 -7.98
N ASP A 334 10.67 6.97 -8.65
CA ASP A 334 10.73 7.22 -10.10
C ASP A 334 11.54 8.45 -10.53
N GLY A 335 12.06 9.23 -9.59
CA GLY A 335 12.75 10.49 -9.82
C GLY A 335 11.82 11.72 -9.92
N LYS A 336 10.50 11.53 -9.94
CA LYS A 336 9.49 12.57 -10.18
C LYS A 336 8.48 12.73 -9.02
N GLY A 337 8.72 12.09 -7.89
CA GLY A 337 7.87 12.19 -6.71
C GLY A 337 6.86 11.06 -6.57
N TYR A 338 7.09 9.92 -7.22
CA TYR A 338 6.28 8.72 -7.03
C TYR A 338 7.15 7.61 -6.45
N PHE A 339 6.65 6.98 -5.41
CA PHE A 339 7.31 5.86 -4.77
C PHE A 339 6.77 4.54 -5.32
N HIS A 340 7.65 3.58 -5.56
CA HIS A 340 7.24 2.23 -5.94
C HIS A 340 6.65 1.52 -4.73
N VAL A 341 5.52 0.88 -4.94
CA VAL A 341 4.78 0.09 -3.96
C VAL A 341 4.65 -1.33 -4.45
N ASN A 342 5.07 -2.27 -3.60
CA ASN A 342 4.77 -3.69 -3.72
C ASN A 342 3.66 -4.03 -2.72
N TRP A 343 2.47 -4.35 -3.21
CA TRP A 343 1.29 -4.57 -2.38
C TRP A 343 1.30 -5.90 -1.63
N GLY A 344 2.16 -6.86 -2.01
CA GLY A 344 2.19 -8.21 -1.44
C GLY A 344 1.02 -9.10 -1.89
N TRP A 345 0.58 -8.92 -3.14
CA TRP A 345 -0.54 -9.64 -3.77
C TRP A 345 -0.16 -10.18 -5.13
N GLY A 346 0.96 -10.91 -5.20
CA GLY A 346 1.41 -11.56 -6.43
C GLY A 346 1.87 -10.58 -7.52
N GLY A 347 2.18 -9.34 -7.19
CA GLY A 347 2.55 -8.29 -8.13
C GLY A 347 1.35 -7.57 -8.76
N ASP A 348 0.13 -7.95 -8.42
CA ASP A 348 -1.08 -7.29 -8.94
C ASP A 348 -1.12 -5.82 -8.53
N SER A 349 -1.19 -4.94 -9.53
CA SER A 349 -1.23 -3.48 -9.39
C SER A 349 -0.01 -2.84 -8.71
N ASP A 350 1.11 -3.55 -8.58
CA ASP A 350 2.37 -2.94 -8.14
C ASP A 350 2.73 -1.79 -9.11
N GLY A 351 3.24 -0.70 -8.57
CA GLY A 351 3.50 0.49 -9.37
C GLY A 351 4.00 1.67 -8.57
N TYR A 352 3.91 2.85 -9.15
CA TYR A 352 4.41 4.10 -8.57
C TYR A 352 3.25 4.99 -8.14
N PHE A 353 3.27 5.47 -6.90
CA PHE A 353 2.18 6.23 -6.30
C PHE A 353 2.69 7.45 -5.54
N LYS A 354 1.87 8.52 -5.52
CA LYS A 354 1.99 9.55 -4.49
C LYS A 354 1.64 8.94 -3.15
N ILE A 355 2.43 9.23 -2.12
CA ILE A 355 2.21 8.64 -0.79
C ILE A 355 1.23 9.43 0.06
N ALA A 356 0.90 10.63 -0.34
CA ALA A 356 -0.09 11.51 0.29
C ALA A 356 -0.47 12.68 -0.62
N ILE A 357 -1.59 13.32 -0.30
CA ILE A 357 -2.10 14.53 -0.97
C ILE A 357 -2.02 15.73 -0.04
N LEU A 358 -2.32 15.55 1.24
CA LEU A 358 -2.29 16.59 2.27
C LEU A 358 -1.10 16.46 3.21
N ASN A 359 -0.67 17.58 3.79
CA ASN A 359 0.28 17.56 4.90
C ASN A 359 -0.30 16.82 6.11
N PRO A 360 0.53 16.08 6.87
CA PRO A 360 0.12 15.50 8.14
C PRO A 360 -0.43 16.57 9.10
N GLY A 361 -1.38 16.18 9.94
CA GLY A 361 -2.08 17.10 10.84
C GLY A 361 -3.25 17.84 10.20
N SER A 362 -3.35 17.85 8.87
CA SER A 362 -4.51 18.43 8.19
C SER A 362 -5.77 17.55 8.29
N THR A 363 -5.62 16.28 8.70
CA THR A 363 -6.71 15.29 8.79
C THR A 363 -7.04 14.90 10.24
N ALA A 364 -6.43 15.55 11.22
CA ALA A 364 -6.68 15.32 12.64
C ALA A 364 -7.97 16.01 13.14
#